data_2aa3bb0004f3784d87238c7b0ee40b59
#
_entry.id   2aa3bb0004f3784d87238c7b0ee40b59
#
_cell.length_a   1.000
_cell.length_b   1.000
_cell.length_c   1.000
_cell.angle_alpha   90.00
_cell.angle_beta   90.00
_cell.angle_gamma   90.00
#
_symmetry.space_group_name_H-M   'P 1'
#
loop_
_entity.id
_entity.type
_entity.pdbx_description
1 polymer ?
#
loop_
_entity_poly.entity_id
_entity_poly.type
_entity_poly.pdbx_seq_one_letter_code
_entity_poly.pdbx_strand_id
1 'polypeptide(L)'
;MSALELIRPNWPAPENIHALTTTRTGGFSKPPFDLLNLGAYTGDELSSVIQNRQVLDALLPQSPYWIKQVHGTRVLTVQGSNSGIHENVVEADAAFTQTPHTVLSILSADCMSVLFTNQAGTAIAAAHAGWRGLCKGVLENTVTLFLQEQAEVANQLIAWIGPSISAPRYEVGSEVRDAFLREAEQRGHALSESCFEKSVNAQRYMADLPKIAKERLNAMGVEAVYGGDLCTFSNPERFYSYRRQNPTGRFASLIWFNPRP
;
A
#
# COMPACT_ATOMS: atom_id res chain seq x y z
N MET A 1 2.20 27.98 -2.72
CA MET A 1 1.96 26.54 -2.63
C MET A 1 2.25 26.11 -1.20
N SER A 2 1.38 25.31 -0.58
CA SER A 2 1.69 24.69 0.71
C SER A 2 2.87 23.72 0.52
N ALA A 3 3.75 23.59 1.52
CA ALA A 3 4.87 22.66 1.47
C ALA A 3 4.36 21.21 1.37
N LEU A 4 5.12 20.35 0.71
CA LEU A 4 4.88 18.91 0.72
C LEU A 4 5.05 18.39 2.15
N GLU A 5 4.08 17.65 2.63
CA GLU A 5 4.20 16.87 3.85
C GLU A 5 4.40 15.41 3.50
N LEU A 6 5.48 14.81 3.99
CA LEU A 6 5.86 13.43 3.74
C LEU A 6 5.95 12.66 5.06
N ILE A 7 5.44 11.44 5.05
CA ILE A 7 5.52 10.51 6.17
C ILE A 7 6.64 9.52 5.88
N ARG A 8 7.58 9.38 6.81
CA ARG A 8 8.63 8.36 6.73
C ARG A 8 8.26 7.19 7.63
N PRO A 9 8.36 5.94 7.15
CA PRO A 9 8.17 4.76 7.99
C PRO A 9 9.08 4.76 9.20
N ASN A 10 8.52 4.48 10.37
CA ASN A 10 9.29 4.19 11.57
C ASN A 10 9.45 2.67 11.69
N TRP A 11 10.50 2.14 11.09
CA TRP A 11 10.83 0.71 11.03
C TRP A 11 12.36 0.52 10.96
N PRO A 12 12.90 -0.64 11.39
CA PRO A 12 14.33 -0.90 11.40
C PRO A 12 14.85 -1.41 10.03
N ALA A 13 14.44 -0.74 8.95
CA ALA A 13 14.97 -1.08 7.63
C ALA A 13 16.46 -0.71 7.53
N PRO A 14 17.26 -1.43 6.70
CA PRO A 14 18.64 -1.06 6.40
C PRO A 14 18.77 0.38 5.90
N GLU A 15 19.89 1.04 6.20
CA GLU A 15 20.12 2.48 5.89
C GLU A 15 20.01 2.82 4.39
N ASN A 16 20.31 1.86 3.52
CA ASN A 16 20.20 2.03 2.07
C ASN A 16 18.75 1.90 1.55
N ILE A 17 17.81 1.51 2.40
CA ILE A 17 16.38 1.44 2.07
C ILE A 17 15.72 2.78 2.39
N HIS A 18 15.05 3.33 1.40
CA HIS A 18 14.32 4.59 1.53
C HIS A 18 12.84 4.35 1.27
N ALA A 19 11.99 4.92 2.11
CA ALA A 19 10.55 4.85 1.92
C ALA A 19 9.88 6.14 2.40
N LEU A 20 8.77 6.47 1.77
CA LEU A 20 7.93 7.59 2.16
C LEU A 20 6.48 7.37 1.74
N THR A 21 5.56 8.05 2.42
CA THR A 21 4.17 8.21 1.97
C THR A 21 3.88 9.70 1.81
N THR A 22 3.29 10.06 0.68
CA THR A 22 2.83 11.44 0.47
C THR A 22 1.54 11.69 1.26
N THR A 23 1.28 12.94 1.59
CA THR A 23 -0.05 13.38 2.00
C THR A 23 -0.79 14.02 0.82
N ARG A 24 -1.97 14.58 1.04
CA ARG A 24 -2.71 15.32 0.01
C ARG A 24 -2.23 16.76 -0.17
N THR A 25 -1.24 17.24 0.61
CA THR A 25 -0.78 18.63 0.61
C THR A 25 0.25 18.90 -0.49
N GLY A 26 0.36 20.13 -0.94
CA GLY A 26 1.48 20.60 -1.77
C GLY A 26 1.36 20.36 -3.29
N GLY A 27 0.17 20.16 -3.82
CA GLY A 27 -0.06 19.92 -5.25
C GLY A 27 -0.91 20.96 -5.96
N PHE A 28 -1.38 20.62 -7.16
CA PHE A 28 -2.04 21.51 -8.12
C PHE A 28 -3.51 21.13 -8.40
N SER A 29 -3.95 19.94 -7.98
CA SER A 29 -5.33 19.48 -8.22
C SER A 29 -6.33 20.33 -7.47
N LYS A 30 -7.51 20.49 -8.08
CA LYS A 30 -8.64 21.24 -7.52
C LYS A 30 -9.62 20.30 -6.80
N PRO A 31 -10.49 20.81 -5.93
CA PRO A 31 -11.55 20.00 -5.34
C PRO A 31 -12.37 19.24 -6.41
N PRO A 32 -12.72 17.97 -6.17
CA PRO A 32 -12.58 17.22 -4.92
C PRO A 32 -11.25 16.46 -4.77
N PHE A 33 -10.26 16.71 -5.63
CA PHE A 33 -8.96 16.03 -5.69
C PHE A 33 -7.82 16.84 -5.04
N ASP A 34 -8.14 17.93 -4.36
CA ASP A 34 -7.21 18.90 -3.80
C ASP A 34 -6.29 18.25 -2.74
N LEU A 35 -4.99 18.39 -2.81
CA LEU A 35 -4.12 19.15 -3.73
C LEU A 35 -3.18 18.23 -4.54
N LEU A 36 -2.47 17.28 -3.85
CA LEU A 36 -1.45 16.40 -4.40
C LEU A 36 -2.06 15.05 -4.82
N ASN A 37 -3.04 15.08 -5.72
CA ASN A 37 -3.55 13.84 -6.28
C ASN A 37 -2.54 13.24 -7.27
N LEU A 38 -2.15 11.98 -7.03
CA LEU A 38 -1.20 11.22 -7.85
C LEU A 38 -1.89 10.16 -8.74
N GLY A 39 -3.21 9.98 -8.56
CA GLY A 39 -3.99 8.96 -9.26
C GLY A 39 -4.47 9.43 -10.64
N ALA A 40 -3.93 8.86 -11.73
CA ALA A 40 -4.29 9.24 -13.10
C ALA A 40 -5.71 8.82 -13.53
N TYR A 41 -6.35 7.92 -12.80
CA TYR A 41 -7.67 7.36 -13.14
C TYR A 41 -8.74 7.71 -12.11
N THR A 42 -8.62 8.87 -11.45
CA THR A 42 -9.56 9.32 -10.41
C THR A 42 -10.70 10.19 -10.95
N GLY A 43 -10.58 10.67 -12.19
CA GLY A 43 -11.47 11.67 -12.79
C GLY A 43 -10.99 13.12 -12.62
N ASP A 44 -9.77 13.31 -12.10
CA ASP A 44 -9.10 14.61 -12.03
C ASP A 44 -8.54 15.05 -13.38
N GLU A 45 -8.23 16.33 -13.51
CA GLU A 45 -7.52 16.86 -14.68
C GLU A 45 -6.14 16.23 -14.81
N LEU A 46 -5.90 15.50 -15.92
CA LEU A 46 -4.66 14.78 -16.12
C LEU A 46 -3.41 15.68 -16.08
N SER A 47 -3.52 16.91 -16.55
CA SER A 47 -2.45 17.93 -16.49
C SER A 47 -2.05 18.24 -15.04
N SER A 48 -3.00 18.33 -14.12
CA SER A 48 -2.75 18.53 -12.69
C SER A 48 -2.06 17.32 -12.07
N VAL A 49 -2.49 16.10 -12.42
CA VAL A 49 -1.85 14.86 -11.96
C VAL A 49 -0.40 14.76 -12.45
N ILE A 50 -0.14 15.13 -13.72
CA ILE A 50 1.21 15.16 -14.27
C ILE A 50 2.10 16.14 -13.49
N GLN A 51 1.62 17.36 -13.23
CA GLN A 51 2.34 18.34 -12.43
C GLN A 51 2.62 17.85 -11.01
N ASN A 52 1.64 17.21 -10.37
CA ASN A 52 1.81 16.61 -9.06
C ASN A 52 2.89 15.51 -9.05
N ARG A 53 2.91 14.65 -10.08
CA ARG A 53 3.94 13.61 -10.22
C ARG A 53 5.33 14.21 -10.46
N GLN A 54 5.45 15.29 -11.24
CA GLN A 54 6.72 16.00 -11.43
C GLN A 54 7.28 16.57 -10.11
N VAL A 55 6.41 17.09 -9.23
CA VAL A 55 6.83 17.55 -7.89
C VAL A 55 7.38 16.38 -7.07
N LEU A 56 6.75 15.21 -7.15
CA LEU A 56 7.22 14.00 -6.47
C LEU A 56 8.54 13.50 -7.06
N ASP A 57 8.65 13.45 -8.39
CA ASP A 57 9.84 12.98 -9.12
C ASP A 57 11.11 13.74 -8.74
N ALA A 58 11.00 15.04 -8.43
CA ALA A 58 12.12 15.87 -7.99
C ALA A 58 12.73 15.42 -6.64
N LEU A 59 12.05 14.56 -5.87
CA LEU A 59 12.50 14.04 -4.58
C LEU A 59 13.05 12.62 -4.65
N LEU A 60 12.99 11.99 -5.81
CA LEU A 60 13.24 10.56 -6.01
C LEU A 60 14.47 10.33 -6.90
N PRO A 61 15.14 9.18 -6.80
CA PRO A 61 16.28 8.86 -7.68
C PRO A 61 15.86 8.69 -9.15
N GLN A 62 14.59 8.29 -9.37
CA GLN A 62 13.94 8.25 -10.69
C GLN A 62 12.42 8.27 -10.49
N SER A 63 11.67 8.49 -11.58
CA SER A 63 10.21 8.42 -11.57
C SER A 63 9.73 7.04 -11.12
N PRO A 64 8.66 6.96 -10.31
CA PRO A 64 8.15 5.70 -9.81
C PRO A 64 7.67 4.76 -10.91
N TYR A 65 7.73 3.46 -10.63
CA TYR A 65 7.03 2.46 -11.40
C TYR A 65 5.57 2.41 -10.95
N TRP A 66 4.65 2.80 -11.83
CA TRP A 66 3.22 2.80 -11.57
C TRP A 66 2.56 1.54 -12.11
N ILE A 67 1.67 0.94 -11.31
CA ILE A 67 0.84 -0.21 -11.69
C ILE A 67 -0.64 0.19 -11.74
N LYS A 68 -1.42 -0.49 -12.58
CA LYS A 68 -2.87 -0.36 -12.59
C LYS A 68 -3.47 -1.32 -11.56
N GLN A 69 -3.77 -0.78 -10.38
CA GLN A 69 -4.32 -1.51 -9.25
C GLN A 69 -5.78 -1.92 -9.53
N VAL A 70 -6.07 -3.21 -9.43
CA VAL A 70 -7.38 -3.81 -9.76
C VAL A 70 -7.98 -4.60 -8.60
N HIS A 71 -7.40 -4.47 -7.39
CA HIS A 71 -7.75 -5.22 -6.19
C HIS A 71 -7.58 -6.74 -6.36
N GLY A 72 -6.62 -7.13 -7.18
CA GLY A 72 -6.21 -8.51 -7.44
C GLY A 72 -5.08 -8.98 -6.52
N THR A 73 -4.35 -10.01 -6.98
CA THR A 73 -3.24 -10.61 -6.23
C THR A 73 -1.96 -10.77 -7.06
N ARG A 74 -1.95 -10.21 -8.29
CA ARG A 74 -0.79 -10.31 -9.17
C ARG A 74 0.35 -9.46 -8.65
N VAL A 75 1.55 -10.04 -8.63
CA VAL A 75 2.81 -9.39 -8.29
C VAL A 75 3.67 -9.32 -9.55
N LEU A 76 4.29 -8.18 -9.81
CA LEU A 76 5.20 -7.98 -10.94
C LEU A 76 6.64 -7.89 -10.45
N THR A 77 7.57 -8.56 -11.12
CA THR A 77 8.99 -8.22 -11.03
C THR A 77 9.27 -7.10 -12.03
N VAL A 78 9.80 -5.99 -11.54
CA VAL A 78 9.97 -4.77 -12.34
C VAL A 78 11.39 -4.20 -12.26
N GLN A 79 11.76 -3.42 -13.28
CA GLN A 79 13.02 -2.70 -13.36
C GLN A 79 12.77 -1.31 -13.96
N GLY A 80 13.52 -0.31 -13.46
CA GLY A 80 13.43 1.05 -13.97
C GLY A 80 12.11 1.76 -13.58
N SER A 81 11.60 2.62 -14.47
CA SER A 81 10.42 3.44 -14.27
C SER A 81 9.44 3.35 -15.43
N ASN A 82 8.21 3.81 -15.22
CA ASN A 82 7.23 4.01 -16.28
C ASN A 82 6.44 5.32 -16.05
N SER A 83 5.78 5.85 -17.07
CA SER A 83 5.00 7.08 -16.95
C SER A 83 3.71 6.90 -16.12
N GLY A 84 3.19 5.67 -16.05
CA GLY A 84 1.95 5.35 -15.36
C GLY A 84 0.68 6.06 -15.88
N ILE A 85 0.73 6.63 -17.09
CA ILE A 85 -0.32 7.50 -17.64
C ILE A 85 -0.93 6.94 -18.93
N HIS A 86 -0.28 6.00 -19.60
CA HIS A 86 -0.69 5.46 -20.89
C HIS A 86 -1.44 4.14 -20.76
N GLU A 87 -2.14 3.74 -21.83
CA GLU A 87 -2.96 2.52 -21.93
C GLU A 87 -2.21 1.22 -21.64
N ASN A 88 -0.88 1.24 -21.65
CA ASN A 88 -0.01 0.08 -21.43
C ASN A 88 0.44 -0.11 -19.95
N VAL A 89 -0.21 0.54 -18.98
CA VAL A 89 0.10 0.30 -17.57
C VAL A 89 -0.39 -1.09 -17.18
N VAL A 90 0.54 -1.92 -16.69
CA VAL A 90 0.24 -3.33 -16.39
C VAL A 90 -0.67 -3.45 -15.18
N GLU A 91 -1.73 -4.27 -15.30
CA GLU A 91 -2.61 -4.60 -14.20
C GLU A 91 -1.89 -5.50 -13.18
N ALA A 92 -1.76 -4.99 -11.95
CA ALA A 92 -1.21 -5.72 -10.82
C ALA A 92 -1.57 -4.98 -9.52
N ASP A 93 -1.41 -5.67 -8.40
CA ASP A 93 -1.61 -5.06 -7.07
C ASP A 93 -0.37 -5.15 -6.19
N ALA A 94 0.73 -5.68 -6.71
CA ALA A 94 2.02 -5.60 -6.05
C ALA A 94 3.16 -5.57 -7.09
N ALA A 95 4.31 -5.05 -6.67
CA ALA A 95 5.55 -5.05 -7.44
C ALA A 95 6.73 -5.41 -6.55
N PHE A 96 7.73 -6.06 -7.14
CA PHE A 96 8.98 -6.49 -6.54
C PHE A 96 10.14 -6.05 -7.41
N THR A 97 11.28 -5.71 -6.81
CA THR A 97 12.51 -5.41 -7.55
C THR A 97 13.78 -5.71 -6.73
N GLN A 98 14.82 -6.11 -7.44
CA GLN A 98 16.21 -6.22 -6.98
C GLN A 98 17.11 -5.16 -7.65
N THR A 99 16.51 -4.27 -8.44
CA THR A 99 17.25 -3.25 -9.17
C THR A 99 17.35 -1.97 -8.34
N PRO A 100 18.55 -1.54 -7.96
CA PRO A 100 18.77 -0.28 -7.26
C PRO A 100 18.13 0.91 -7.99
N HIS A 101 17.74 1.93 -7.22
CA HIS A 101 17.10 3.15 -7.68
C HIS A 101 15.70 2.98 -8.30
N THR A 102 15.25 1.75 -8.58
CA THR A 102 13.85 1.51 -8.99
C THR A 102 12.91 1.87 -7.85
N VAL A 103 12.02 2.82 -8.08
CA VAL A 103 11.04 3.30 -7.09
C VAL A 103 9.72 2.57 -7.30
N LEU A 104 9.33 1.73 -6.36
CA LEU A 104 8.01 1.10 -6.35
C LEU A 104 6.99 2.05 -5.73
N SER A 105 5.75 2.05 -6.25
CA SER A 105 4.68 2.93 -5.78
C SER A 105 3.35 2.21 -5.65
N ILE A 106 2.63 2.51 -4.57
CA ILE A 106 1.24 2.09 -4.34
C ILE A 106 0.38 3.31 -4.08
N LEU A 107 -0.67 3.46 -4.87
CA LEU A 107 -1.67 4.52 -4.71
C LEU A 107 -2.76 4.07 -3.73
N SER A 108 -3.19 4.98 -2.86
CA SER A 108 -4.23 4.67 -1.88
C SER A 108 -5.16 5.86 -1.58
N ALA A 109 -6.35 5.49 -1.12
CA ALA A 109 -7.33 6.31 -0.41
C ALA A 109 -8.24 5.32 0.34
N ASP A 110 -7.79 4.87 1.50
CA ASP A 110 -8.31 3.88 2.45
C ASP A 110 -7.69 2.48 2.37
N CYS A 111 -7.42 1.92 1.19
CA CYS A 111 -6.73 0.64 1.09
C CYS A 111 -5.32 0.73 1.68
N MET A 112 -4.82 -0.37 2.23
CA MET A 112 -3.44 -0.42 2.74
C MET A 112 -2.43 -0.45 1.60
N SER A 113 -1.33 0.26 1.77
CA SER A 113 -0.05 -0.06 1.14
C SER A 113 0.81 -0.83 2.13
N VAL A 114 1.44 -1.92 1.70
CA VAL A 114 2.41 -2.66 2.50
C VAL A 114 3.74 -2.64 1.76
N LEU A 115 4.76 -2.08 2.40
CA LEU A 115 6.12 -2.00 1.88
C LEU A 115 6.97 -3.08 2.52
N PHE A 116 7.83 -3.74 1.73
CA PHE A 116 8.68 -4.83 2.18
C PHE A 116 10.14 -4.59 1.81
N THR A 117 11.03 -5.02 2.67
CA THR A 117 12.46 -5.18 2.39
C THR A 117 13.01 -6.39 3.13
N ASN A 118 14.19 -6.87 2.76
CA ASN A 118 14.93 -7.84 3.53
C ASN A 118 15.97 -7.17 4.47
N GLN A 119 16.43 -7.88 5.47
CA GLN A 119 17.49 -7.40 6.38
C GLN A 119 18.81 -7.12 5.64
N ALA A 120 19.03 -7.79 4.51
CA ALA A 120 20.17 -7.53 3.64
C ALA A 120 20.07 -6.21 2.86
N GLY A 121 18.88 -5.61 2.70
CA GLY A 121 18.66 -4.37 1.94
C GLY A 121 18.98 -4.51 0.45
N THR A 122 18.76 -5.70 -0.12
CA THR A 122 19.10 -6.04 -1.51
C THR A 122 17.88 -6.13 -2.43
N ALA A 123 16.69 -6.16 -1.83
CA ALA A 123 15.42 -6.25 -2.56
C ALA A 123 14.31 -5.54 -1.80
N ILE A 124 13.29 -5.12 -2.54
CA ILE A 124 12.10 -4.45 -2.03
C ILE A 124 10.85 -4.93 -2.74
N ALA A 125 9.71 -4.82 -2.05
CA ALA A 125 8.40 -4.97 -2.67
C ALA A 125 7.41 -3.94 -2.12
N ALA A 126 6.35 -3.70 -2.88
CA ALA A 126 5.23 -2.86 -2.46
C ALA A 126 3.91 -3.52 -2.90
N ALA A 127 2.94 -3.63 -2.00
CA ALA A 127 1.66 -4.28 -2.26
C ALA A 127 0.48 -3.36 -1.91
N HIS A 128 -0.52 -3.33 -2.78
CA HIS A 128 -1.83 -2.72 -2.55
C HIS A 128 -2.77 -3.77 -1.94
N ALA A 129 -3.05 -3.62 -0.66
CA ALA A 129 -3.88 -4.53 0.10
C ALA A 129 -5.25 -3.89 0.43
N GLY A 130 -6.06 -3.64 -0.58
CA GLY A 130 -7.50 -3.44 -0.42
C GLY A 130 -8.14 -4.74 0.07
N TRP A 131 -9.32 -4.70 0.70
CA TRP A 131 -9.91 -5.87 1.35
C TRP A 131 -10.02 -7.11 0.42
N ARG A 132 -10.31 -6.90 -0.87
CA ARG A 132 -10.41 -8.01 -1.86
C ARG A 132 -9.06 -8.66 -2.13
N GLY A 133 -8.04 -7.86 -2.43
CA GLY A 133 -6.68 -8.34 -2.65
C GLY A 133 -6.08 -8.96 -1.39
N LEU A 134 -6.27 -8.31 -0.23
CA LEU A 134 -5.86 -8.85 1.06
C LEU A 134 -6.54 -10.21 1.32
N CYS A 135 -7.85 -10.30 1.18
CA CYS A 135 -8.60 -11.54 1.37
C CYS A 135 -8.10 -12.67 0.48
N LYS A 136 -7.83 -12.38 -0.80
CA LYS A 136 -7.38 -13.36 -1.81
C LYS A 136 -5.88 -13.67 -1.77
N GLY A 137 -5.08 -13.01 -0.93
CA GLY A 137 -3.68 -13.37 -0.71
C GLY A 137 -2.65 -12.54 -1.46
N VAL A 138 -2.88 -11.25 -1.69
CA VAL A 138 -1.87 -10.38 -2.31
C VAL A 138 -0.58 -10.29 -1.49
N LEU A 139 -0.67 -10.30 -0.14
CA LEU A 139 0.49 -10.26 0.73
C LEU A 139 1.26 -11.57 0.68
N GLU A 140 0.56 -12.71 0.72
CA GLU A 140 1.16 -14.03 0.61
C GLU A 140 1.87 -14.22 -0.72
N ASN A 141 1.26 -13.80 -1.83
CA ASN A 141 1.88 -13.86 -3.14
C ASN A 141 3.14 -12.96 -3.21
N THR A 142 3.09 -11.78 -2.57
CA THR A 142 4.25 -10.88 -2.52
C THR A 142 5.39 -11.48 -1.72
N VAL A 143 5.10 -12.04 -0.53
CA VAL A 143 6.10 -12.72 0.30
C VAL A 143 6.67 -13.93 -0.43
N THR A 144 5.81 -14.77 -1.03
CA THR A 144 6.26 -15.97 -1.77
C THR A 144 7.23 -15.61 -2.90
N LEU A 145 6.88 -14.60 -3.74
CA LEU A 145 7.77 -14.15 -4.80
C LEU A 145 9.09 -13.62 -4.24
N PHE A 146 9.03 -12.81 -3.18
CA PHE A 146 10.22 -12.23 -2.55
C PHE A 146 11.18 -13.31 -2.06
N LEU A 147 10.66 -14.34 -1.38
CA LEU A 147 11.47 -15.46 -0.86
C LEU A 147 12.06 -16.31 -1.99
N GLN A 148 11.32 -16.54 -3.07
CA GLN A 148 11.79 -17.28 -4.23
C GLN A 148 12.94 -16.56 -4.94
N GLU A 149 12.79 -15.25 -5.17
CA GLU A 149 13.77 -14.44 -5.89
C GLU A 149 15.06 -14.19 -5.10
N GLN A 150 14.99 -14.20 -3.77
CA GLN A 150 16.13 -13.94 -2.87
C GLN A 150 16.73 -15.20 -2.25
N ALA A 151 16.11 -16.37 -2.43
CA ALA A 151 16.47 -17.61 -1.71
C ALA A 151 16.57 -17.40 -0.18
N GLU A 152 15.68 -16.60 0.37
CA GLU A 152 15.66 -16.19 1.78
C GLU A 152 14.57 -16.92 2.57
N VAL A 153 14.57 -16.69 3.88
CA VAL A 153 13.52 -17.14 4.81
C VAL A 153 12.69 -15.97 5.31
N ALA A 154 11.42 -16.21 5.59
CA ALA A 154 10.45 -15.17 5.86
C ALA A 154 10.79 -14.28 7.08
N ASN A 155 11.48 -14.79 8.10
CA ASN A 155 11.91 -14.04 9.27
C ASN A 155 13.00 -12.98 8.98
N GLN A 156 13.57 -12.98 7.79
CA GLN A 156 14.49 -11.93 7.32
C GLN A 156 13.76 -10.77 6.63
N LEU A 157 12.45 -10.89 6.39
CA LEU A 157 11.67 -9.81 5.83
C LEU A 157 11.21 -8.83 6.90
N ILE A 158 11.18 -7.57 6.51
CA ILE A 158 10.66 -6.45 7.30
C ILE A 158 9.53 -5.82 6.48
N ALA A 159 8.35 -5.67 7.08
CA ALA A 159 7.19 -5.05 6.46
C ALA A 159 6.75 -3.78 7.19
N TRP A 160 6.24 -2.80 6.43
CA TRP A 160 5.61 -1.62 6.99
C TRP A 160 4.24 -1.40 6.35
N ILE A 161 3.22 -1.27 7.19
CA ILE A 161 1.84 -0.97 6.78
C ILE A 161 1.66 0.54 6.80
N GLY A 162 1.38 1.10 5.63
CA GLY A 162 1.13 2.52 5.44
C GLY A 162 -0.24 2.98 5.94
N PRO A 163 -0.55 4.29 5.79
CA PRO A 163 -1.85 4.84 6.15
C PRO A 163 -2.99 4.14 5.42
N SER A 164 -4.01 3.76 6.18
CA SER A 164 -5.21 3.08 5.68
C SER A 164 -6.43 3.43 6.53
N ILE A 165 -7.62 2.99 6.13
CA ILE A 165 -8.80 3.15 6.97
C ILE A 165 -8.69 2.23 8.20
N SER A 166 -8.88 2.79 9.40
CA SER A 166 -8.81 2.04 10.66
C SER A 166 -10.13 1.35 11.01
N ALA A 167 -10.07 0.33 11.87
CA ALA A 167 -11.23 -0.45 12.30
C ALA A 167 -12.43 0.40 12.76
N PRO A 168 -12.30 1.47 13.60
CA PRO A 168 -13.44 2.27 14.03
C PRO A 168 -14.15 3.04 12.89
N ARG A 169 -13.59 3.04 11.68
CA ARG A 169 -14.14 3.74 10.50
C ARG A 169 -14.46 2.81 9.33
N TYR A 170 -14.19 1.51 9.49
CA TYR A 170 -14.35 0.55 8.40
C TYR A 170 -15.42 -0.49 8.71
N GLU A 171 -16.67 -0.07 8.66
CA GLU A 171 -17.82 -0.96 8.76
C GLU A 171 -18.04 -1.72 7.46
N VAL A 172 -18.20 -3.04 7.56
CA VAL A 172 -18.41 -3.99 6.46
C VAL A 172 -19.60 -4.91 6.74
N GLY A 173 -20.15 -5.53 5.71
CA GLY A 173 -21.17 -6.57 5.87
C GLY A 173 -20.58 -7.92 6.29
N SER A 174 -21.46 -8.85 6.70
CA SER A 174 -21.06 -10.22 7.05
C SER A 174 -20.38 -10.95 5.90
N GLU A 175 -20.74 -10.65 4.66
CA GLU A 175 -20.13 -11.25 3.46
C GLU A 175 -18.62 -11.01 3.34
N VAL A 176 -18.13 -9.85 3.81
CA VAL A 176 -16.69 -9.55 3.84
C VAL A 176 -16.00 -10.38 4.91
N ARG A 177 -16.53 -10.38 6.14
CA ARG A 177 -16.01 -11.20 7.24
C ARG A 177 -15.96 -12.67 6.87
N ASP A 178 -17.06 -13.20 6.35
CA ASP A 178 -17.18 -14.62 6.01
C ASP A 178 -16.26 -15.02 4.86
N ALA A 179 -15.99 -14.09 3.92
CA ALA A 179 -14.97 -14.31 2.89
C ALA A 179 -13.57 -14.47 3.50
N PHE A 180 -13.19 -13.60 4.43
CA PHE A 180 -11.89 -13.70 5.12
C PHE A 180 -11.74 -14.98 5.94
N LEU A 181 -12.79 -15.40 6.65
CA LEU A 181 -12.75 -16.63 7.46
C LEU A 181 -12.60 -17.88 6.58
N ARG A 182 -13.36 -17.97 5.47
CA ARG A 182 -13.23 -19.07 4.49
C ARG A 182 -11.84 -19.14 3.87
N GLU A 183 -11.29 -18.01 3.44
CA GLU A 183 -9.95 -17.97 2.83
C GLU A 183 -8.85 -18.33 3.84
N ALA A 184 -8.98 -17.91 5.10
CA ALA A 184 -8.06 -18.27 6.16
C ALA A 184 -8.07 -19.79 6.43
N GLU A 185 -9.26 -20.39 6.54
CA GLU A 185 -9.44 -21.83 6.71
C GLU A 185 -8.82 -22.63 5.55
N GLN A 186 -9.08 -22.21 4.30
CA GLN A 186 -8.52 -22.84 3.11
C GLN A 186 -6.98 -22.79 3.06
N ARG A 187 -6.38 -21.78 3.69
CA ARG A 187 -4.92 -21.59 3.79
C ARG A 187 -4.32 -22.25 5.05
N GLY A 188 -5.14 -22.92 5.85
CA GLY A 188 -4.69 -23.63 7.05
C GLY A 188 -4.29 -22.74 8.23
N HIS A 189 -4.79 -21.51 8.29
CA HIS A 189 -4.61 -20.62 9.44
C HIS A 189 -5.95 -20.02 9.89
N ALA A 190 -6.01 -19.55 11.13
CA ALA A 190 -7.17 -18.85 11.67
C ALA A 190 -6.88 -17.35 11.80
N LEU A 191 -7.88 -16.52 11.58
CA LEU A 191 -7.87 -15.11 11.96
C LEU A 191 -8.52 -14.96 13.34
N SER A 192 -7.98 -14.06 14.16
CA SER A 192 -8.59 -13.78 15.47
C SER A 192 -9.96 -13.12 15.30
N GLU A 193 -10.88 -13.42 16.21
CA GLU A 193 -12.23 -12.82 16.20
C GLU A 193 -12.18 -11.28 16.28
N SER A 194 -11.17 -10.74 16.94
CA SER A 194 -10.94 -9.30 17.08
C SER A 194 -10.51 -8.58 15.79
N CYS A 195 -10.32 -9.31 14.69
CA CYS A 195 -10.20 -8.71 13.35
C CYS A 195 -11.55 -8.15 12.84
N PHE A 196 -12.67 -8.61 13.41
CA PHE A 196 -14.02 -8.24 13.00
C PHE A 196 -14.91 -8.07 14.24
N GLU A 197 -14.83 -6.93 14.90
CA GLU A 197 -15.70 -6.61 16.00
C GLU A 197 -17.13 -6.34 15.51
N LYS A 198 -18.14 -6.76 16.29
CA LYS A 198 -19.54 -6.48 15.94
C LYS A 198 -19.81 -4.99 15.93
N SER A 199 -20.45 -4.51 14.86
CA SER A 199 -20.96 -3.14 14.80
C SER A 199 -22.25 -3.00 15.63
N VAL A 200 -22.61 -1.76 15.93
CA VAL A 200 -23.94 -1.42 16.46
C VAL A 200 -25.05 -1.71 15.45
N ASN A 201 -24.72 -1.75 14.16
CA ASN A 201 -25.65 -2.11 13.10
C ASN A 201 -25.74 -3.63 12.94
N ALA A 202 -26.96 -4.16 12.90
CA ALA A 202 -27.18 -5.59 12.75
C ALA A 202 -26.48 -6.15 11.51
N GLN A 203 -25.86 -7.33 11.63
CA GLN A 203 -25.15 -8.03 10.58
C GLN A 203 -23.96 -7.25 9.96
N ARG A 204 -23.42 -6.27 10.69
CA ARG A 204 -22.27 -5.49 10.32
C ARG A 204 -21.12 -5.69 11.30
N TYR A 205 -19.90 -5.46 10.80
CA TYR A 205 -18.66 -5.63 11.56
C TYR A 205 -17.71 -4.46 11.29
N MET A 206 -16.94 -4.10 12.31
CA MET A 206 -15.81 -3.18 12.20
C MET A 206 -14.59 -4.02 11.85
N ALA A 207 -14.09 -3.89 10.62
CA ALA A 207 -12.98 -4.69 10.11
C ALA A 207 -11.63 -3.99 10.36
N ASP A 208 -10.68 -4.68 10.97
CA ASP A 208 -9.32 -4.21 11.19
C ASP A 208 -8.37 -4.77 10.13
N LEU A 209 -8.27 -4.06 8.99
CA LEU A 209 -7.39 -4.48 7.89
C LEU A 209 -5.92 -4.56 8.30
N PRO A 210 -5.33 -3.56 9.02
CA PRO A 210 -3.96 -3.67 9.53
C PRO A 210 -3.72 -4.90 10.39
N LYS A 211 -4.65 -5.25 11.27
CA LYS A 211 -4.55 -6.43 12.12
C LYS A 211 -4.61 -7.72 11.32
N ILE A 212 -5.56 -7.82 10.37
CA ILE A 212 -5.65 -8.95 9.44
C ILE A 212 -4.33 -9.13 8.67
N ALA A 213 -3.77 -8.02 8.15
CA ALA A 213 -2.49 -8.07 7.44
C ALA A 213 -1.35 -8.58 8.32
N LYS A 214 -1.25 -8.10 9.58
CA LYS A 214 -0.24 -8.56 10.54
C LYS A 214 -0.39 -10.06 10.84
N GLU A 215 -1.61 -10.54 11.13
CA GLU A 215 -1.86 -11.95 11.40
C GLU A 215 -1.49 -12.84 10.20
N ARG A 216 -1.82 -12.41 8.98
CA ARG A 216 -1.48 -13.16 7.75
C ARG A 216 0.02 -13.16 7.45
N LEU A 217 0.70 -12.04 7.62
CA LEU A 217 2.15 -11.96 7.48
C LEU A 217 2.87 -12.82 8.53
N ASN A 218 2.42 -12.78 9.79
CA ASN A 218 2.95 -13.63 10.85
C ASN A 218 2.77 -15.13 10.55
N ALA A 219 1.61 -15.52 9.99
CA ALA A 219 1.36 -16.89 9.55
C ALA A 219 2.31 -17.35 8.42
N MET A 220 2.86 -16.40 7.63
CA MET A 220 3.91 -16.65 6.63
C MET A 220 5.33 -16.65 7.24
N GLY A 221 5.49 -16.38 8.54
CA GLY A 221 6.77 -16.24 9.21
C GLY A 221 7.42 -14.84 9.11
N VAL A 222 6.70 -13.82 8.61
CA VAL A 222 7.16 -12.43 8.62
C VAL A 222 6.72 -11.79 9.92
N GLU A 223 7.61 -11.79 10.92
CA GLU A 223 7.33 -11.31 12.28
C GLU A 223 7.58 -9.80 12.45
N ALA A 224 8.51 -9.25 11.67
CA ALA A 224 8.91 -7.83 11.73
C ALA A 224 7.92 -6.95 10.94
N VAL A 225 6.71 -6.72 11.47
CA VAL A 225 5.64 -5.93 10.84
C VAL A 225 5.34 -4.67 11.65
N TYR A 226 5.57 -3.51 11.04
CA TYR A 226 5.46 -2.17 11.64
C TYR A 226 4.34 -1.35 11.03
N GLY A 227 3.99 -0.20 11.63
CA GLY A 227 2.98 0.72 11.13
C GLY A 227 1.54 0.22 11.29
N GLY A 228 0.61 0.75 10.47
CA GLY A 228 -0.82 0.44 10.52
C GLY A 228 -1.60 1.28 11.55
N ASP A 229 -1.01 2.36 12.04
CA ASP A 229 -1.55 3.25 13.08
C ASP A 229 -2.16 4.55 12.55
N LEU A 230 -1.97 4.85 11.27
CA LEU A 230 -2.45 6.08 10.64
C LEU A 230 -3.78 5.85 9.91
N CYS A 231 -4.85 6.51 10.37
CA CYS A 231 -6.18 6.39 9.77
C CYS A 231 -6.44 7.46 8.71
N THR A 232 -6.70 7.04 7.47
CA THR A 232 -6.99 7.93 6.34
C THR A 232 -8.32 8.67 6.51
N PHE A 233 -9.34 8.00 7.06
CA PHE A 233 -10.65 8.60 7.29
C PHE A 233 -10.63 9.68 8.37
N SER A 234 -9.88 9.47 9.45
CA SER A 234 -9.86 10.33 10.63
C SER A 234 -8.90 11.52 10.51
N ASN A 235 -8.07 11.56 9.47
CA ASN A 235 -7.10 12.65 9.21
C ASN A 235 -7.36 13.29 7.83
N PRO A 236 -8.46 14.04 7.65
CA PRO A 236 -8.88 14.60 6.35
C PRO A 236 -7.92 15.65 5.79
N GLU A 237 -7.19 16.34 6.67
CA GLU A 237 -6.17 17.33 6.29
C GLU A 237 -4.93 16.69 5.64
N ARG A 238 -4.65 15.41 5.95
CA ARG A 238 -3.46 14.68 5.48
C ARG A 238 -3.76 13.70 4.38
N PHE A 239 -4.95 13.06 4.40
CA PHE A 239 -5.22 11.93 3.52
C PHE A 239 -6.52 12.06 2.73
N TYR A 240 -6.49 11.55 1.52
CA TYR A 240 -7.70 11.19 0.80
C TYR A 240 -8.34 9.97 1.44
N SER A 241 -9.67 9.90 1.41
CA SER A 241 -10.43 8.74 1.87
C SER A 241 -11.65 8.55 0.98
N TYR A 242 -11.71 7.41 0.31
CA TYR A 242 -12.83 7.03 -0.56
C TYR A 242 -14.12 6.81 0.24
N ARG A 243 -14.00 6.30 1.47
CA ARG A 243 -15.11 6.11 2.40
C ARG A 243 -15.71 7.45 2.86
N ARG A 244 -14.88 8.46 3.00
CA ARG A 244 -15.31 9.81 3.42
C ARG A 244 -15.87 10.62 2.27
N GLN A 245 -15.25 10.54 1.08
CA GLN A 245 -15.59 11.34 -0.08
C GLN A 245 -15.29 10.58 -1.38
N ASN A 246 -16.27 10.51 -2.28
CA ASN A 246 -16.12 9.93 -3.62
C ASN A 246 -16.84 10.85 -4.63
N PRO A 247 -16.16 11.35 -5.69
CA PRO A 247 -14.76 11.07 -6.06
C PRO A 247 -13.74 11.70 -5.13
N THR A 248 -12.50 11.16 -5.14
CA THR A 248 -11.38 11.64 -4.32
C THR A 248 -10.03 11.29 -4.96
N GLY A 249 -8.97 12.01 -4.57
CA GLY A 249 -7.60 11.77 -5.03
C GLY A 249 -6.97 10.50 -4.47
N ARG A 250 -5.70 10.31 -4.81
CA ARG A 250 -4.85 9.23 -4.29
C ARG A 250 -3.53 9.81 -3.81
N PHE A 251 -3.11 9.42 -2.62
CA PHE A 251 -1.73 9.58 -2.16
C PHE A 251 -0.93 8.32 -2.52
N ALA A 252 0.40 8.40 -2.44
CA ALA A 252 1.28 7.28 -2.76
C ALA A 252 2.17 6.89 -1.58
N SER A 253 2.36 5.59 -1.37
CA SER A 253 3.45 5.02 -0.59
C SER A 253 4.53 4.51 -1.54
N LEU A 254 5.78 4.89 -1.31
CA LEU A 254 6.91 4.61 -2.18
C LEU A 254 8.05 3.97 -1.41
N ILE A 255 8.80 3.10 -2.11
CA ILE A 255 10.01 2.47 -1.58
C ILE A 255 11.05 2.31 -2.69
N TRP A 256 12.32 2.55 -2.35
CA TRP A 256 13.48 2.29 -3.21
C TRP A 256 14.71 1.99 -2.37
N PHE A 257 15.78 1.57 -3.00
CA PHE A 257 17.06 1.38 -2.31
C PHE A 257 18.23 1.85 -3.16
N ASN A 258 19.29 2.27 -2.48
CA ASN A 258 20.57 2.57 -3.09
C ASN A 258 21.48 1.34 -3.04
N PRO A 259 22.42 1.16 -3.99
CA PRO A 259 23.43 0.14 -3.85
C PRO A 259 24.15 0.27 -2.51
N ARG A 260 24.48 -0.84 -1.87
CA ARG A 260 25.43 -0.80 -0.75
C ARG A 260 26.82 -0.50 -1.29
N PRO A 261 27.60 0.30 -0.58
CA PRO A 261 29.00 0.57 -0.96
C PRO A 261 29.85 -0.68 -0.96
#